data_30ec31d9145b0496d7b9510ce9165ed9
#
_entry.id   30ec31d9145b0496d7b9510ce9165ed9
#
_cell.length_a   1.000
_cell.length_b   1.000
_cell.length_c   1.000
_cell.angle_alpha   90.00
_cell.angle_beta   90.00
_cell.angle_gamma   90.00
#
_symmetry.space_group_name_H-M   'P 1'
#
loop_
_entity.id
_entity.type
_entity.pdbx_description
1 polymer ?
#
loop_
_entity_poly.entity_id
_entity_poly.type
_entity_poly.pdbx_seq_one_letter_code
_entity_poly.pdbx_strand_id
1 'polypeptide(L)'
;MGLSSLVYPGANHTRFEHALGAMHVMQKAIKVLIAKGIEISLEEREAAQIATLLHDIGHGPLSHATEKALLKGVDHETISLRIFELLNESFDGQLDLAKQIFTGQYPRKFINQLISGQIDVDRLDYLKRDSFYTGVTEGNINTNRILATMYVKDEKLVFESKGIHSLEKFLLARRLMYWQVYLHKTSLAAEMILLKIIQRFQDLVQQRKEQLNKNHILYPLSKMKTINQLENKVLIHYLSMDDTDIIQLLKLWEKHHDHVLSSLSSKLLNRELPKIKIREHAYTKDCLLYTSPS
;
A
#
# COMPACT_ATOMS: atom_id res chain seq x y z
N MET A 1 -0.13 -3.80 -6.75
CA MET A 1 0.03 -5.22 -6.29
C MET A 1 1.50 -5.65 -6.14
N GLY A 2 2.46 -4.75 -6.37
CA GLY A 2 3.89 -5.01 -6.21
C GLY A 2 4.33 -6.28 -6.96
N LEU A 3 5.05 -7.18 -6.27
CA LEU A 3 5.58 -8.41 -6.86
C LEU A 3 4.55 -9.54 -6.99
N SER A 4 3.28 -9.32 -6.68
CA SER A 4 2.21 -10.32 -6.87
C SER A 4 2.00 -10.71 -8.33
N SER A 5 2.40 -9.86 -9.28
CA SER A 5 2.39 -10.17 -10.72
C SER A 5 3.27 -11.38 -11.09
N LEU A 6 4.26 -11.73 -10.27
CA LEU A 6 5.05 -12.95 -10.42
C LEU A 6 4.23 -14.24 -10.24
N VAL A 7 3.08 -14.15 -9.56
CA VAL A 7 2.15 -15.28 -9.34
C VAL A 7 0.90 -15.10 -10.18
N TYR A 8 0.38 -13.89 -10.23
CA TYR A 8 -0.84 -13.51 -10.94
C TYR A 8 -0.49 -12.54 -12.07
N PRO A 9 -0.17 -13.00 -13.27
CA PRO A 9 0.32 -12.14 -14.36
C PRO A 9 -0.66 -11.03 -14.76
N GLY A 10 -1.97 -11.20 -14.48
CA GLY A 10 -2.98 -10.16 -14.69
C GLY A 10 -3.00 -9.05 -13.65
N ALA A 11 -2.30 -9.20 -12.52
CA ALA A 11 -2.28 -8.24 -11.41
C ALA A 11 -1.36 -7.04 -11.68
N ASN A 12 -1.60 -6.32 -12.78
CA ASN A 12 -0.81 -5.17 -13.24
C ASN A 12 -1.53 -3.83 -13.06
N HIS A 13 -2.68 -3.81 -12.40
CA HIS A 13 -3.39 -2.57 -12.10
C HIS A 13 -2.61 -1.69 -11.13
N THR A 14 -2.80 -0.39 -11.29
CA THR A 14 -2.05 0.65 -10.61
C THR A 14 -2.74 1.11 -9.33
N ARG A 15 -1.98 1.75 -8.42
CA ARG A 15 -2.54 2.46 -7.27
C ARG A 15 -3.45 3.62 -7.69
N PHE A 16 -3.14 4.26 -8.81
CA PHE A 16 -4.00 5.33 -9.35
C PHE A 16 -5.39 4.81 -9.73
N GLU A 17 -5.47 3.66 -10.40
CA GLU A 17 -6.76 3.02 -10.71
C GLU A 17 -7.53 2.64 -9.45
N HIS A 18 -6.83 2.15 -8.42
CA HIS A 18 -7.42 1.87 -7.12
C HIS A 18 -7.92 3.16 -6.44
N ALA A 19 -7.13 4.22 -6.38
CA ALA A 19 -7.50 5.49 -5.77
C ALA A 19 -8.76 6.09 -6.42
N LEU A 20 -8.83 6.07 -7.77
CA LEU A 20 -10.03 6.48 -8.51
C LEU A 20 -11.23 5.58 -8.20
N GLY A 21 -11.02 4.27 -8.08
CA GLY A 21 -12.07 3.32 -7.74
C GLY A 21 -12.59 3.53 -6.32
N ALA A 22 -11.71 3.68 -5.34
CA ALA A 22 -12.08 3.98 -3.95
C ALA A 22 -12.85 5.31 -3.84
N MET A 23 -12.40 6.36 -4.55
CA MET A 23 -13.12 7.63 -4.64
C MET A 23 -14.53 7.44 -5.25
N HIS A 24 -14.66 6.62 -6.31
CA HIS A 24 -15.98 6.32 -6.89
C HIS A 24 -16.89 5.57 -5.91
N VAL A 25 -16.35 4.64 -5.12
CA VAL A 25 -17.09 3.95 -4.04
C VAL A 25 -17.50 4.96 -2.96
N MET A 26 -16.63 5.92 -2.60
CA MET A 26 -16.95 7.01 -1.67
C MET A 26 -18.13 7.85 -2.17
N GLN A 27 -18.14 8.24 -3.43
CA GLN A 27 -19.27 8.98 -4.04
C GLN A 27 -20.59 8.20 -3.89
N LYS A 28 -20.56 6.88 -4.13
CA LYS A 28 -21.75 6.03 -3.95
C LYS A 28 -22.18 5.94 -2.49
N ALA A 29 -21.24 5.77 -1.57
CA ALA A 29 -21.52 5.72 -0.14
C ALA A 29 -22.20 7.02 0.33
N ILE A 30 -21.65 8.16 -0.01
CA ILE A 30 -22.21 9.48 0.30
C ILE A 30 -23.64 9.62 -0.26
N LYS A 31 -23.88 9.26 -1.54
CA LYS A 31 -25.20 9.31 -2.15
C LYS A 31 -26.22 8.45 -1.40
N VAL A 32 -25.84 7.25 -0.97
CA VAL A 32 -26.69 6.37 -0.18
C VAL A 32 -27.03 6.98 1.18
N LEU A 33 -26.05 7.54 1.87
CA LEU A 33 -26.26 8.16 3.19
C LEU A 33 -27.18 9.38 3.09
N ILE A 34 -27.00 10.23 2.08
CA ILE A 34 -27.86 11.39 1.82
C ILE A 34 -29.30 10.94 1.52
N ALA A 35 -29.47 9.92 0.67
CA ALA A 35 -30.80 9.35 0.36
C ALA A 35 -31.51 8.77 1.60
N LYS A 36 -30.76 8.46 2.66
CA LYS A 36 -31.27 8.01 3.96
C LYS A 36 -31.45 9.14 4.99
N GLY A 37 -31.33 10.39 4.55
CA GLY A 37 -31.57 11.57 5.39
C GLY A 37 -30.37 12.03 6.21
N ILE A 38 -29.16 11.53 5.94
CA ILE A 38 -27.95 12.03 6.59
C ILE A 38 -27.50 13.31 5.85
N GLU A 39 -27.51 14.41 6.58
CA GLU A 39 -27.01 15.68 6.05
C GLU A 39 -25.48 15.62 5.90
N ILE A 40 -24.97 15.82 4.70
CA ILE A 40 -23.55 15.93 4.37
C ILE A 40 -23.39 17.12 3.45
N SER A 41 -22.66 18.15 3.91
CA SER A 41 -22.47 19.39 3.15
C SER A 41 -21.69 19.14 1.84
N LEU A 42 -21.72 20.09 0.92
CA LEU A 42 -20.95 19.98 -0.32
C LEU A 42 -19.45 19.88 -0.03
N GLU A 43 -18.96 20.72 0.90
CA GLU A 43 -17.56 20.74 1.33
C GLU A 43 -17.14 19.40 1.94
N GLU A 44 -17.96 18.80 2.80
CA GLU A 44 -17.71 17.46 3.36
C GLU A 44 -17.63 16.37 2.29
N ARG A 45 -18.49 16.45 1.27
CA ARG A 45 -18.49 15.48 0.15
C ARG A 45 -17.21 15.58 -0.66
N GLU A 46 -16.80 16.80 -1.01
CA GLU A 46 -15.58 17.07 -1.76
C GLU A 46 -14.35 16.66 -0.94
N ALA A 47 -14.29 17.09 0.32
CA ALA A 47 -13.19 16.76 1.21
C ALA A 47 -13.05 15.24 1.45
N ALA A 48 -14.15 14.50 1.63
CA ALA A 48 -14.12 13.04 1.77
C ALA A 48 -13.61 12.34 0.50
N GLN A 49 -13.99 12.84 -0.68
CA GLN A 49 -13.52 12.32 -1.96
C GLN A 49 -12.03 12.60 -2.16
N ILE A 50 -11.55 13.81 -1.85
CA ILE A 50 -10.13 14.17 -1.91
C ILE A 50 -9.32 13.33 -0.91
N ALA A 51 -9.79 13.21 0.33
CA ALA A 51 -9.13 12.38 1.34
C ALA A 51 -9.02 10.91 0.89
N THR A 52 -10.06 10.37 0.26
CA THR A 52 -10.04 9.01 -0.31
C THR A 52 -9.10 8.91 -1.51
N LEU A 53 -9.07 9.91 -2.40
CA LEU A 53 -8.17 9.90 -3.55
C LEU A 53 -6.69 9.90 -3.14
N LEU A 54 -6.36 10.58 -2.06
CA LEU A 54 -4.99 10.78 -1.60
C LEU A 54 -4.54 9.82 -0.49
N HIS A 55 -5.41 8.92 -0.01
CA HIS A 55 -5.12 8.09 1.18
C HIS A 55 -3.85 7.25 1.04
N ASP A 56 -3.56 6.73 -0.14
CA ASP A 56 -2.45 5.83 -0.47
C ASP A 56 -1.29 6.51 -1.23
N ILE A 57 -1.32 7.85 -1.37
CA ILE A 57 -0.36 8.59 -2.21
C ILE A 57 1.09 8.48 -1.72
N GLY A 58 1.29 8.18 -0.44
CA GLY A 58 2.61 8.03 0.17
C GLY A 58 3.33 6.72 -0.13
N HIS A 59 2.69 5.78 -0.80
CA HIS A 59 3.36 4.54 -1.19
C HIS A 59 4.37 4.75 -2.32
N GLY A 60 5.58 4.23 -2.12
CA GLY A 60 6.64 4.22 -3.14
C GLY A 60 6.58 3.03 -4.09
N PRO A 61 7.60 2.91 -4.95
CA PRO A 61 7.71 1.83 -5.93
C PRO A 61 7.70 0.47 -5.27
N LEU A 62 6.99 -0.50 -5.88
CA LEU A 62 6.76 -1.86 -5.37
C LEU A 62 6.14 -1.89 -3.95
N SER A 63 5.54 -0.78 -3.53
CA SER A 63 4.73 -0.67 -2.31
C SER A 63 5.44 -1.14 -1.03
N HIS A 64 4.81 -1.98 -0.23
CA HIS A 64 5.32 -2.44 1.06
C HIS A 64 6.69 -3.13 1.01
N ALA A 65 7.06 -3.72 -0.15
CA ALA A 65 8.35 -4.39 -0.32
C ALA A 65 9.54 -3.44 -0.18
N THR A 66 9.41 -2.19 -0.59
CA THR A 66 10.49 -1.20 -0.56
C THR A 66 10.35 -0.16 0.54
N GLU A 67 9.16 0.07 1.06
CA GLU A 67 8.84 1.09 2.06
C GLU A 67 9.82 1.05 3.25
N LYS A 68 9.96 -0.12 3.88
CA LYS A 68 10.85 -0.31 5.04
C LYS A 68 12.34 -0.23 4.70
N ALA A 69 12.69 -0.43 3.43
CA ALA A 69 14.06 -0.45 2.98
C ALA A 69 14.53 0.92 2.48
N LEU A 70 13.69 1.65 1.75
CA LEU A 70 14.06 2.93 1.16
C LEU A 70 14.04 4.06 2.19
N LEU A 71 13.02 4.09 3.05
CA LEU A 71 12.82 5.14 4.06
C LEU A 71 12.74 4.50 5.45
N LYS A 72 13.86 4.32 6.11
CA LYS A 72 13.93 3.68 7.44
C LYS A 72 13.11 4.45 8.48
N GLY A 73 12.12 3.77 9.07
CA GLY A 73 11.31 4.33 10.16
C GLY A 73 10.25 5.35 9.71
N VAL A 74 9.96 5.40 8.41
CA VAL A 74 8.90 6.24 7.84
C VAL A 74 7.86 5.33 7.18
N ASP A 75 6.62 5.41 7.63
CA ASP A 75 5.50 4.70 7.00
C ASP A 75 4.84 5.56 5.90
N HIS A 76 4.11 4.90 5.02
CA HIS A 76 3.40 5.56 3.92
C HIS A 76 2.33 6.54 4.39
N GLU A 77 1.72 6.34 5.57
CA GLU A 77 0.72 7.26 6.13
C GLU A 77 1.37 8.61 6.45
N THR A 78 2.56 8.58 7.05
CA THR A 78 3.35 9.80 7.34
C THR A 78 3.76 10.51 6.05
N ILE A 79 4.15 9.76 5.01
CA ILE A 79 4.48 10.32 3.68
C ILE A 79 3.22 10.92 3.06
N SER A 80 2.09 10.22 3.10
CA SER A 80 0.80 10.73 2.61
C SER A 80 0.44 12.05 3.28
N LEU A 81 0.58 12.14 4.61
CA LEU A 81 0.31 13.36 5.34
C LEU A 81 1.23 14.52 4.90
N ARG A 82 2.52 14.24 4.68
CA ARG A 82 3.46 15.25 4.20
C ARG A 82 3.12 15.74 2.79
N ILE A 83 2.65 14.84 1.93
CA ILE A 83 2.17 15.20 0.58
C ILE A 83 0.90 16.05 0.68
N PHE A 84 -0.03 15.69 1.57
CA PHE A 84 -1.21 16.51 1.84
C PHE A 84 -0.83 17.94 2.23
N GLU A 85 0.19 18.12 3.08
CA GLU A 85 0.67 19.44 3.49
C GLU A 85 1.20 20.25 2.31
N LEU A 86 2.05 19.65 1.47
CA LEU A 86 2.58 20.31 0.28
C LEU A 86 1.48 20.69 -0.72
N LEU A 87 0.52 19.79 -0.94
CA LEU A 87 -0.61 20.07 -1.81
C LEU A 87 -1.49 21.17 -1.22
N ASN A 88 -1.74 21.14 0.08
CA ASN A 88 -2.56 22.14 0.75
C ASN A 88 -1.93 23.55 0.67
N GLU A 89 -0.60 23.65 0.82
CA GLU A 89 0.14 24.89 0.57
C GLU A 89 -0.05 25.38 -0.88
N SER A 90 0.00 24.46 -1.86
CA SER A 90 -0.15 24.77 -3.29
C SER A 90 -1.57 25.15 -3.67
N PHE A 91 -2.56 24.75 -2.89
CA PHE A 91 -4.00 25.06 -3.06
C PHE A 91 -4.54 26.05 -2.03
N ASP A 92 -3.68 26.90 -1.49
CA ASP A 92 -4.06 27.99 -0.57
C ASP A 92 -4.95 27.56 0.62
N GLY A 93 -4.68 26.37 1.19
CA GLY A 93 -5.41 25.85 2.35
C GLY A 93 -6.74 25.14 2.03
N GLN A 94 -7.10 24.97 0.75
CA GLN A 94 -8.39 24.36 0.35
C GLN A 94 -8.51 22.87 0.73
N LEU A 95 -7.41 22.20 1.08
CA LEU A 95 -7.41 20.80 1.47
C LEU A 95 -7.47 20.56 2.99
N ASP A 96 -7.60 21.61 3.81
CA ASP A 96 -7.61 21.49 5.28
C ASP A 96 -8.69 20.53 5.79
N LEU A 97 -9.91 20.59 5.26
CA LEU A 97 -10.99 19.70 5.65
C LEU A 97 -10.70 18.24 5.25
N ALA A 98 -10.16 18.03 4.06
CA ALA A 98 -9.77 16.70 3.61
C ALA A 98 -8.65 16.10 4.48
N LYS A 99 -7.68 16.92 4.90
CA LYS A 99 -6.62 16.53 5.83
C LYS A 99 -7.18 16.16 7.22
N GLN A 100 -8.11 16.96 7.76
CA GLN A 100 -8.77 16.64 9.03
C GLN A 100 -9.56 15.34 8.97
N ILE A 101 -10.26 15.08 7.87
CA ILE A 101 -10.98 13.82 7.64
C ILE A 101 -10.00 12.66 7.55
N PHE A 102 -8.93 12.79 6.75
CA PHE A 102 -7.91 11.75 6.59
C PHE A 102 -7.27 11.37 7.92
N THR A 103 -6.86 12.36 8.73
CA THR A 103 -6.22 12.13 10.04
C THR A 103 -7.19 11.74 11.16
N GLY A 104 -8.49 11.67 10.89
CA GLY A 104 -9.51 11.37 11.90
C GLY A 104 -9.70 12.49 12.93
N GLN A 105 -9.23 13.71 12.67
CA GLN A 105 -9.41 14.86 13.55
C GLN A 105 -10.76 15.55 13.35
N TYR A 106 -11.44 15.29 12.23
CA TYR A 106 -12.75 15.86 11.96
C TYR A 106 -13.81 15.30 12.93
N PRO A 107 -14.71 16.15 13.50
CA PRO A 107 -15.65 15.72 14.54
C PRO A 107 -16.61 14.61 14.09
N ARG A 108 -17.08 14.63 12.83
CA ARG A 108 -18.00 13.65 12.28
C ARG A 108 -17.27 12.35 11.91
N LYS A 109 -17.09 11.50 12.91
CA LYS A 109 -16.23 10.30 12.82
C LYS A 109 -16.62 9.32 11.72
N PHE A 110 -17.91 9.23 11.35
CA PHE A 110 -18.35 8.33 10.29
C PHE A 110 -17.70 8.63 8.93
N ILE A 111 -17.35 9.90 8.65
CA ILE A 111 -16.68 10.27 7.39
C ILE A 111 -15.26 9.68 7.33
N ASN A 112 -14.51 9.77 8.42
CA ASN A 112 -13.20 9.08 8.50
C ASN A 112 -13.37 7.56 8.45
N GLN A 113 -14.41 6.99 9.10
CA GLN A 113 -14.68 5.56 9.07
C GLN A 113 -15.04 5.03 7.67
N LEU A 114 -15.54 5.89 6.77
CA LEU A 114 -15.71 5.53 5.36
C LEU A 114 -14.37 5.34 4.64
N ILE A 115 -13.28 5.99 5.10
CA ILE A 115 -11.93 5.89 4.52
C ILE A 115 -11.12 4.81 5.22
N SER A 116 -11.14 4.80 6.55
CA SER A 116 -10.30 3.93 7.40
C SER A 116 -11.13 3.27 8.50
N GLY A 117 -12.07 2.42 8.12
CA GLY A 117 -12.94 1.64 9.02
C GLY A 117 -12.70 0.14 8.90
N GLN A 118 -13.57 -0.65 9.53
CA GLN A 118 -13.55 -2.11 9.34
C GLN A 118 -14.10 -2.51 7.96
N ILE A 119 -15.10 -1.77 7.49
CA ILE A 119 -15.75 -1.94 6.19
C ILE A 119 -15.80 -0.54 5.56
N ASP A 120 -14.78 -0.17 4.84
CA ASP A 120 -14.53 1.13 4.24
C ASP A 120 -14.45 1.05 2.72
N VAL A 121 -14.39 2.20 2.07
CA VAL A 121 -14.40 2.30 0.62
C VAL A 121 -13.10 1.80 -0.01
N ASP A 122 -11.98 1.90 0.71
CA ASP A 122 -10.68 1.37 0.33
C ASP A 122 -10.77 -0.16 0.16
N ARG A 123 -11.21 -0.87 1.21
CA ARG A 123 -11.38 -2.33 1.20
C ARG A 123 -12.43 -2.79 0.19
N LEU A 124 -13.52 -2.02 0.02
CA LEU A 124 -14.57 -2.34 -0.94
C LEU A 124 -14.09 -2.23 -2.39
N ASP A 125 -13.15 -1.33 -2.69
CA ASP A 125 -12.54 -1.25 -4.02
C ASP A 125 -11.49 -2.34 -4.20
N TYR A 126 -10.44 -2.38 -3.33
CA TYR A 126 -9.32 -3.24 -3.61
C TYR A 126 -9.68 -4.73 -3.60
N LEU A 127 -10.54 -5.21 -2.71
CA LEU A 127 -10.95 -6.61 -2.73
C LEU A 127 -11.57 -7.02 -4.07
N LYS A 128 -12.46 -6.19 -4.61
CA LYS A 128 -13.10 -6.46 -5.88
C LYS A 128 -12.14 -6.30 -7.06
N ARG A 129 -11.31 -5.28 -7.04
CA ARG A 129 -10.30 -4.99 -8.06
C ARG A 129 -9.25 -6.08 -8.11
N ASP A 130 -8.67 -6.44 -6.98
CA ASP A 130 -7.66 -7.48 -6.88
C ASP A 130 -8.22 -8.85 -7.27
N SER A 131 -9.45 -9.18 -6.86
CA SER A 131 -10.17 -10.37 -7.32
C SER A 131 -10.26 -10.43 -8.85
N PHE A 132 -10.62 -9.32 -9.47
CA PHE A 132 -10.74 -9.24 -10.92
C PHE A 132 -9.40 -9.46 -11.63
N TYR A 133 -8.37 -8.73 -11.24
CA TYR A 133 -7.06 -8.75 -11.90
C TYR A 133 -6.23 -10.00 -11.58
N THR A 134 -6.42 -10.62 -10.41
CA THR A 134 -5.75 -11.90 -10.07
C THR A 134 -6.50 -13.13 -10.59
N GLY A 135 -7.79 -12.98 -10.92
CA GLY A 135 -8.67 -14.11 -11.26
C GLY A 135 -9.12 -14.92 -10.03
N VAL A 136 -8.83 -14.47 -8.80
CA VAL A 136 -9.23 -15.13 -7.55
C VAL A 136 -10.64 -14.68 -7.17
N THR A 137 -11.62 -15.55 -7.47
CA THR A 137 -13.06 -15.22 -7.38
C THR A 137 -13.58 -15.02 -5.95
N GLU A 138 -12.86 -15.48 -4.95
CA GLU A 138 -13.19 -15.36 -3.53
C GLU A 138 -13.29 -13.90 -3.07
N GLY A 139 -12.55 -12.99 -3.70
CA GLY A 139 -12.62 -11.55 -3.44
C GLY A 139 -13.85 -10.85 -4.04
N ASN A 140 -14.68 -11.56 -4.81
CA ASN A 140 -15.87 -10.95 -5.43
C ASN A 140 -16.99 -10.72 -4.41
N ILE A 141 -17.14 -9.46 -4.01
CA ILE A 141 -18.11 -8.97 -3.04
C ILE A 141 -19.20 -8.12 -3.71
N ASN A 142 -20.39 -8.09 -3.12
CA ASN A 142 -21.47 -7.21 -3.59
C ASN A 142 -21.38 -5.83 -2.92
N THR A 143 -20.48 -4.99 -3.41
CA THR A 143 -20.26 -3.62 -2.91
C THR A 143 -21.55 -2.81 -2.86
N ASN A 144 -22.40 -2.87 -3.89
CA ASN A 144 -23.65 -2.10 -3.91
C ASN A 144 -24.61 -2.52 -2.78
N ARG A 145 -24.67 -3.82 -2.45
CA ARG A 145 -25.50 -4.31 -1.35
C ARG A 145 -24.98 -3.85 0.00
N ILE A 146 -23.66 -3.88 0.20
CA ILE A 146 -23.02 -3.38 1.43
C ILE A 146 -23.31 -1.90 1.59
N LEU A 147 -23.07 -1.08 0.56
CA LEU A 147 -23.38 0.35 0.58
C LEU A 147 -24.85 0.63 0.90
N ALA A 148 -25.79 -0.11 0.28
CA ALA A 148 -27.22 0.06 0.51
C ALA A 148 -27.64 -0.20 1.98
N THR A 149 -26.82 -0.91 2.77
CA THR A 149 -27.09 -1.16 4.19
C THR A 149 -26.36 -0.21 5.14
N MET A 150 -25.49 0.68 4.63
CA MET A 150 -24.83 1.70 5.44
C MET A 150 -25.82 2.69 6.02
N TYR A 151 -25.59 3.10 7.25
CA TYR A 151 -26.31 4.15 7.94
C TYR A 151 -25.39 4.87 8.93
N VAL A 152 -25.80 6.00 9.45
CA VAL A 152 -25.07 6.73 10.51
C VAL A 152 -25.94 6.80 11.75
N LYS A 153 -25.39 6.39 12.89
CA LYS A 153 -26.01 6.51 14.21
C LYS A 153 -24.98 7.04 15.19
N ASP A 154 -25.33 8.09 15.93
CA ASP A 154 -24.46 8.73 16.93
C ASP A 154 -23.06 9.07 16.36
N GLU A 155 -23.03 9.69 15.17
CA GLU A 155 -21.83 10.05 14.39
C GLU A 155 -20.90 8.84 14.07
N LYS A 156 -21.42 7.61 14.12
CA LYS A 156 -20.70 6.37 13.77
C LYS A 156 -21.32 5.70 12.57
N LEU A 157 -20.48 5.15 11.70
CA LEU A 157 -20.90 4.31 10.59
C LEU A 157 -21.41 2.97 11.13
N VAL A 158 -22.64 2.62 10.79
CA VAL A 158 -23.30 1.37 11.16
C VAL A 158 -23.92 0.71 9.94
N PHE A 159 -24.33 -0.53 10.07
CA PHE A 159 -24.97 -1.29 9.00
C PHE A 159 -26.30 -1.87 9.47
N GLU A 160 -27.30 -1.80 8.62
CA GLU A 160 -28.62 -2.39 8.90
C GLU A 160 -28.50 -3.92 8.98
N SER A 161 -29.24 -4.55 9.92
CA SER A 161 -29.20 -6.01 10.15
C SER A 161 -29.51 -6.85 8.91
N LYS A 162 -30.34 -6.33 7.99
CA LYS A 162 -30.63 -6.99 6.69
C LYS A 162 -29.40 -7.16 5.79
N GLY A 163 -28.29 -6.51 6.11
CA GLY A 163 -27.01 -6.61 5.41
C GLY A 163 -26.05 -7.67 5.94
N ILE A 164 -26.38 -8.36 7.05
CA ILE A 164 -25.44 -9.20 7.80
C ILE A 164 -24.72 -10.22 6.92
N HIS A 165 -25.43 -10.94 6.05
CA HIS A 165 -24.81 -11.93 5.16
C HIS A 165 -23.85 -11.32 4.14
N SER A 166 -24.06 -10.07 3.71
CA SER A 166 -23.12 -9.37 2.84
C SER A 166 -21.85 -8.95 3.57
N LEU A 167 -21.98 -8.59 4.86
CA LEU A 167 -20.86 -8.26 5.73
C LEU A 167 -20.05 -9.50 6.09
N GLU A 168 -20.69 -10.61 6.44
CA GLU A 168 -20.04 -11.90 6.65
C GLU A 168 -19.25 -12.33 5.41
N LYS A 169 -19.88 -12.26 4.22
CA LYS A 169 -19.21 -12.55 2.96
C LYS A 169 -18.02 -11.64 2.72
N PHE A 170 -18.11 -10.35 3.03
CA PHE A 170 -17.00 -9.40 2.92
C PHE A 170 -15.83 -9.81 3.82
N LEU A 171 -16.09 -10.15 5.10
CA LEU A 171 -15.05 -10.58 6.03
C LEU A 171 -14.38 -11.89 5.57
N LEU A 172 -15.18 -12.84 5.08
CA LEU A 172 -14.67 -14.09 4.54
C LEU A 172 -13.84 -13.86 3.27
N ALA A 173 -14.33 -13.05 2.33
CA ALA A 173 -13.63 -12.68 1.11
C ALA A 173 -12.27 -12.04 1.42
N ARG A 174 -12.24 -11.08 2.35
CA ARG A 174 -11.01 -10.46 2.82
C ARG A 174 -10.02 -11.50 3.36
N ARG A 175 -10.47 -12.40 4.23
CA ARG A 175 -9.62 -13.47 4.79
C ARG A 175 -9.05 -14.37 3.70
N LEU A 176 -9.87 -14.79 2.73
CA LEU A 176 -9.44 -15.68 1.65
C LEU A 176 -8.45 -14.98 0.71
N MET A 177 -8.69 -13.71 0.36
CA MET A 177 -7.75 -12.92 -0.44
C MET A 177 -6.41 -12.75 0.27
N TYR A 178 -6.40 -12.54 1.61
CA TYR A 178 -5.15 -12.51 2.37
C TYR A 178 -4.37 -13.82 2.21
N TRP A 179 -5.00 -14.98 2.33
CA TRP A 179 -4.33 -16.28 2.20
C TRP A 179 -3.89 -16.60 0.78
N GLN A 180 -4.75 -16.33 -0.19
CA GLN A 180 -4.48 -16.74 -1.58
C GLN A 180 -3.60 -15.72 -2.32
N VAL A 181 -3.76 -14.43 -2.06
CA VAL A 181 -3.11 -13.37 -2.84
C VAL A 181 -2.03 -12.65 -2.02
N TYR A 182 -2.41 -11.93 -0.95
CA TYR A 182 -1.48 -11.02 -0.28
C TYR A 182 -0.39 -11.74 0.52
N LEU A 183 -0.67 -12.91 1.08
CA LEU A 183 0.29 -13.76 1.78
C LEU A 183 0.76 -14.95 0.93
N HIS A 184 0.62 -14.86 -0.40
CA HIS A 184 1.11 -15.94 -1.27
C HIS A 184 2.62 -16.12 -1.10
N LYS A 185 3.05 -17.36 -0.82
CA LYS A 185 4.45 -17.67 -0.45
C LYS A 185 5.48 -17.18 -1.46
N THR A 186 5.18 -17.29 -2.75
CA THR A 186 6.08 -16.83 -3.82
C THR A 186 6.21 -15.31 -3.84
N SER A 187 5.10 -14.57 -3.67
CA SER A 187 5.13 -13.10 -3.60
C SER A 187 5.94 -12.64 -2.39
N LEU A 188 5.70 -13.23 -1.21
CA LEU A 188 6.46 -12.93 0.00
C LEU A 188 7.95 -13.26 -0.15
N ALA A 189 8.29 -14.38 -0.84
CA ALA A 189 9.68 -14.73 -1.10
C ALA A 189 10.37 -13.67 -1.97
N ALA A 190 9.69 -13.20 -3.02
CA ALA A 190 10.20 -12.16 -3.89
C ALA A 190 10.38 -10.81 -3.15
N GLU A 191 9.42 -10.42 -2.33
CA GLU A 191 9.50 -9.20 -1.49
C GLU A 191 10.67 -9.28 -0.51
N MET A 192 10.87 -10.43 0.14
CA MET A 192 11.99 -10.64 1.06
C MET A 192 13.35 -10.59 0.36
N ILE A 193 13.45 -11.14 -0.86
CA ILE A 193 14.68 -11.03 -1.67
C ILE A 193 14.93 -9.57 -2.02
N LEU A 194 13.93 -8.86 -2.51
CA LEU A 194 14.06 -7.43 -2.84
C LEU A 194 14.52 -6.62 -1.62
N LEU A 195 13.93 -6.85 -0.45
CA LEU A 195 14.34 -6.22 0.79
C LEU A 195 15.83 -6.49 1.08
N LYS A 196 16.29 -7.75 0.92
CA LYS A 196 17.69 -8.13 1.13
C LYS A 196 18.65 -7.51 0.11
N ILE A 197 18.22 -7.38 -1.13
CA ILE A 197 18.99 -6.69 -2.17
C ILE A 197 19.23 -5.22 -1.77
N ILE A 198 18.17 -4.50 -1.41
CA ILE A 198 18.26 -3.09 -1.02
C ILE A 198 19.11 -2.93 0.24
N GLN A 199 18.92 -3.78 1.25
CA GLN A 199 19.73 -3.80 2.46
C GLN A 199 21.22 -4.03 2.15
N ARG A 200 21.54 -5.01 1.28
CA ARG A 200 22.93 -5.30 0.87
C ARG A 200 23.57 -4.10 0.19
N PHE A 201 22.85 -3.46 -0.73
CA PHE A 201 23.36 -2.27 -1.40
C PHE A 201 23.61 -1.13 -0.41
N GLN A 202 22.68 -0.88 0.54
CA GLN A 202 22.88 0.12 1.58
C GLN A 202 24.11 -0.19 2.46
N ASP A 203 24.34 -1.47 2.80
CA ASP A 203 25.51 -1.89 3.57
C ASP A 203 26.82 -1.61 2.82
N LEU A 204 26.86 -1.86 1.51
CA LEU A 204 28.02 -1.55 0.65
C LEU A 204 28.31 -0.05 0.63
N VAL A 205 27.28 0.79 0.53
CA VAL A 205 27.43 2.25 0.58
C VAL A 205 27.93 2.70 1.96
N GLN A 206 27.39 2.16 3.06
CA GLN A 206 27.84 2.50 4.42
C GLN A 206 29.29 2.08 4.67
N GLN A 207 29.69 0.92 4.16
CA GLN A 207 31.07 0.42 4.26
C GLN A 207 32.05 1.12 3.30
N ARG A 208 31.61 2.13 2.55
CA ARG A 208 32.37 2.83 1.51
C ARG A 208 32.93 1.92 0.41
N LYS A 209 32.35 0.74 0.23
CA LYS A 209 32.67 -0.20 -0.86
C LYS A 209 31.94 0.17 -2.15
N GLU A 210 30.92 1.00 -2.05
CA GLU A 210 30.18 1.57 -3.17
C GLU A 210 30.04 3.07 -2.99
N GLN A 211 30.21 3.83 -4.07
CA GLN A 211 30.05 5.28 -4.06
C GLN A 211 28.79 5.68 -4.84
N LEU A 212 27.83 6.25 -4.13
CA LEU A 212 26.68 6.87 -4.76
C LEU A 212 27.05 8.24 -5.32
N ASN A 213 27.09 8.37 -6.64
CA ASN A 213 27.19 9.67 -7.27
C ASN A 213 25.85 10.44 -7.15
N LYS A 214 25.91 11.77 -7.37
CA LYS A 214 24.72 12.64 -7.22
C LYS A 214 23.58 12.32 -8.19
N ASN A 215 23.88 11.62 -9.29
CA ASN A 215 22.92 11.24 -10.32
C ASN A 215 22.29 9.87 -10.07
N HIS A 216 22.73 9.14 -9.04
CA HIS A 216 22.14 7.85 -8.71
C HIS A 216 20.76 8.05 -8.07
N ILE A 217 19.77 7.31 -8.55
CA ILE A 217 18.37 7.49 -8.13
C ILE A 217 18.14 7.33 -6.60
N LEU A 218 18.93 6.50 -5.94
CA LEU A 218 18.86 6.33 -4.48
C LEU A 218 19.71 7.36 -3.70
N TYR A 219 20.46 8.26 -4.38
CA TYR A 219 21.34 9.19 -3.70
C TYR A 219 20.63 10.14 -2.73
N PRO A 220 19.50 10.78 -3.09
CA PRO A 220 18.79 11.64 -2.15
C PRO A 220 18.30 10.88 -0.92
N LEU A 221 17.79 9.66 -1.10
CA LEU A 221 17.26 8.80 -0.03
C LEU A 221 18.37 8.27 0.89
N SER A 222 19.56 8.01 0.35
CA SER A 222 20.70 7.47 1.11
C SER A 222 21.21 8.41 2.21
N LYS A 223 20.89 9.70 2.12
CA LYS A 223 21.28 10.72 3.10
C LYS A 223 20.29 10.85 4.25
N MET A 224 19.08 10.30 4.10
CA MET A 224 18.06 10.36 5.13
C MET A 224 18.35 9.36 6.25
N LYS A 225 18.31 9.85 7.49
CA LYS A 225 18.41 9.02 8.71
C LYS A 225 17.11 9.04 9.51
N THR A 226 16.33 10.09 9.39
CA THR A 226 15.09 10.34 10.15
C THR A 226 14.04 11.02 9.29
N ILE A 227 12.76 10.92 9.70
CA ILE A 227 11.63 11.59 9.05
C ILE A 227 11.79 13.11 8.97
N ASN A 228 12.41 13.73 9.99
CA ASN A 228 12.64 15.18 10.02
C ASN A 228 13.59 15.67 8.90
N GLN A 229 14.26 14.77 8.21
CA GLN A 229 15.13 15.05 7.05
C GLN A 229 14.41 14.86 5.71
N LEU A 230 13.10 14.56 5.74
CA LEU A 230 12.28 14.49 4.54
C LEU A 230 11.98 15.91 4.03
N GLU A 231 13.04 16.56 3.53
CA GLU A 231 12.90 17.85 2.84
C GLU A 231 12.02 17.70 1.59
N ASN A 232 11.35 18.78 1.21
CA ASN A 232 10.47 18.77 0.04
C ASN A 232 11.16 18.25 -1.24
N LYS A 233 12.45 18.55 -1.44
CA LYS A 233 13.23 18.05 -2.57
C LYS A 233 13.39 16.52 -2.57
N VAL A 234 13.61 15.94 -1.39
CA VAL A 234 13.73 14.48 -1.24
C VAL A 234 12.38 13.81 -1.44
N LEU A 235 11.32 14.43 -0.91
CA LEU A 235 9.95 13.93 -1.10
C LEU A 235 9.54 13.97 -2.58
N ILE A 236 9.78 15.07 -3.28
CA ILE A 236 9.49 15.19 -4.72
C ILE A 236 10.29 14.13 -5.50
N HIS A 237 11.55 13.92 -5.16
CA HIS A 237 12.35 12.88 -5.78
C HIS A 237 11.79 11.48 -5.50
N TYR A 238 11.40 11.18 -4.26
CA TYR A 238 10.75 9.91 -3.91
C TYR A 238 9.46 9.69 -4.72
N LEU A 239 8.64 10.73 -4.88
CA LEU A 239 7.40 10.67 -5.66
C LEU A 239 7.63 10.52 -7.17
N SER A 240 8.80 10.91 -7.67
CA SER A 240 9.16 10.71 -9.08
C SER A 240 9.62 9.29 -9.41
N MET A 241 9.90 8.48 -8.39
CA MET A 241 10.33 7.07 -8.57
C MET A 241 9.13 6.17 -8.83
N ASP A 242 9.32 5.21 -9.73
CA ASP A 242 8.34 4.16 -10.03
C ASP A 242 8.92 2.73 -9.95
N ASP A 243 8.08 1.74 -10.25
CA ASP A 243 8.50 0.33 -10.24
C ASP A 243 9.61 0.06 -11.26
N THR A 244 9.63 0.82 -12.38
CA THR A 244 10.62 0.68 -13.46
C THR A 244 12.01 1.04 -12.98
N ASP A 245 12.13 2.05 -12.11
CA ASP A 245 13.42 2.46 -11.52
C ASP A 245 14.04 1.32 -10.70
N ILE A 246 13.21 0.65 -9.89
CA ILE A 246 13.68 -0.48 -9.08
C ILE A 246 14.07 -1.66 -9.98
N ILE A 247 13.29 -1.96 -11.02
CA ILE A 247 13.63 -3.02 -11.99
C ILE A 247 14.92 -2.67 -12.73
N GLN A 248 15.14 -1.41 -13.10
CA GLN A 248 16.40 -0.97 -13.72
C GLN A 248 17.59 -1.16 -12.78
N LEU A 249 17.46 -0.79 -11.50
CA LEU A 249 18.48 -1.04 -10.50
C LEU A 249 18.81 -2.54 -10.37
N LEU A 250 17.81 -3.40 -10.32
CA LEU A 250 18.02 -4.84 -10.26
C LEU A 250 18.83 -5.37 -11.45
N LYS A 251 18.54 -4.89 -12.68
CA LYS A 251 19.29 -5.26 -13.89
C LYS A 251 20.73 -4.76 -13.86
N LEU A 252 20.99 -3.58 -13.29
CA LEU A 252 22.34 -3.07 -13.08
C LEU A 252 23.08 -3.88 -12.02
N TRP A 253 22.44 -4.20 -10.91
CA TRP A 253 23.02 -4.96 -9.82
C TRP A 253 23.25 -6.44 -10.15
N GLU A 254 22.54 -7.02 -11.09
CA GLU A 254 22.80 -8.38 -11.60
C GLU A 254 24.25 -8.54 -12.09
N LYS A 255 24.85 -7.46 -12.60
CA LYS A 255 26.23 -7.42 -13.08
C LYS A 255 27.23 -6.79 -12.10
N HIS A 256 26.81 -6.59 -10.85
CA HIS A 256 27.62 -5.95 -9.84
C HIS A 256 28.78 -6.86 -9.36
N HIS A 257 29.91 -6.26 -9.01
CA HIS A 257 31.09 -7.02 -8.51
C HIS A 257 30.86 -7.72 -7.17
N ASP A 258 29.95 -7.21 -6.32
CA ASP A 258 29.56 -7.90 -5.10
C ASP A 258 28.68 -9.11 -5.43
N HIS A 259 29.19 -10.30 -5.14
CA HIS A 259 28.53 -11.57 -5.48
C HIS A 259 27.15 -11.73 -4.82
N VAL A 260 26.95 -11.23 -3.59
CA VAL A 260 25.66 -11.35 -2.88
C VAL A 260 24.61 -10.48 -3.58
N LEU A 261 24.96 -9.21 -3.88
CA LEU A 261 24.05 -8.28 -4.56
C LEU A 261 23.70 -8.82 -5.96
N SER A 262 24.68 -9.24 -6.73
CA SER A 262 24.53 -9.78 -8.08
C SER A 262 23.66 -11.03 -8.09
N SER A 263 23.98 -12.03 -7.25
CA SER A 263 23.23 -13.30 -7.17
C SER A 263 21.77 -13.11 -6.75
N LEU A 264 21.50 -12.26 -5.75
CA LEU A 264 20.12 -12.01 -5.31
C LEU A 264 19.32 -11.27 -6.40
N SER A 265 19.93 -10.30 -7.08
CA SER A 265 19.28 -9.56 -8.17
C SER A 265 18.95 -10.49 -9.34
N SER A 266 19.91 -11.32 -9.77
CA SER A 266 19.68 -12.33 -10.81
C SER A 266 18.55 -13.30 -10.43
N LYS A 267 18.54 -13.83 -9.20
CA LYS A 267 17.48 -14.72 -8.71
C LYS A 267 16.10 -14.09 -8.75
N LEU A 268 15.99 -12.82 -8.37
CA LEU A 268 14.71 -12.11 -8.41
C LEU A 268 14.24 -11.89 -9.85
N LEU A 269 15.13 -11.42 -10.73
CA LEU A 269 14.82 -11.16 -12.15
C LEU A 269 14.44 -12.45 -12.91
N ASN A 270 15.11 -13.57 -12.63
CA ASN A 270 14.87 -14.85 -13.27
C ASN A 270 13.82 -15.71 -12.54
N ARG A 271 13.17 -15.15 -11.49
CA ARG A 271 12.16 -15.85 -10.68
C ARG A 271 12.68 -17.15 -10.02
N GLU A 272 13.96 -17.19 -9.68
CA GLU A 272 14.59 -18.29 -8.93
C GLU A 272 14.40 -18.07 -7.42
N LEU A 273 13.14 -18.17 -6.97
CA LEU A 273 12.74 -17.80 -5.63
C LEU A 273 12.84 -18.96 -4.64
N PRO A 274 13.32 -18.76 -3.40
CA PRO A 274 13.38 -19.81 -2.41
C PRO A 274 11.99 -20.23 -1.95
N LYS A 275 11.84 -21.49 -1.57
CA LYS A 275 10.64 -21.97 -0.91
C LYS A 275 10.61 -21.41 0.52
N ILE A 276 9.51 -20.77 0.90
CA ILE A 276 9.29 -20.30 2.25
C ILE A 276 8.25 -21.14 2.99
N LYS A 277 8.44 -21.30 4.29
CA LYS A 277 7.48 -21.95 5.20
C LYS A 277 6.99 -20.91 6.19
N ILE A 278 5.68 -20.70 6.24
CA ILE A 278 5.02 -19.82 7.21
C ILE A 278 4.47 -20.70 8.32
N ARG A 279 4.74 -20.36 9.58
CA ARG A 279 4.21 -21.03 10.76
C ARG A 279 3.61 -20.01 11.73
N GLU A 280 2.65 -20.43 12.52
CA GLU A 280 2.04 -19.62 13.58
C GLU A 280 3.01 -19.35 14.74
N HIS A 281 3.97 -20.26 14.98
CA HIS A 281 4.97 -20.16 16.03
C HIS A 281 6.37 -19.98 15.47
N ALA A 282 7.22 -19.28 16.19
CA ALA A 282 8.63 -19.09 15.84
C ALA A 282 9.36 -20.44 15.66
N TYR A 283 10.26 -20.49 14.69
CA TYR A 283 11.15 -21.64 14.51
C TYR A 283 12.16 -21.71 15.64
N THR A 284 12.40 -22.90 16.19
CA THR A 284 13.54 -23.13 17.08
C THR A 284 14.84 -23.06 16.29
N LYS A 285 15.98 -22.76 16.98
CA LYS A 285 17.29 -22.71 16.33
C LYS A 285 17.66 -24.05 15.64
N ASP A 286 17.32 -25.16 16.26
CA ASP A 286 17.57 -26.50 15.70
C ASP A 286 16.76 -26.74 14.43
N CYS A 287 15.52 -26.32 14.40
CA CYS A 287 14.66 -26.43 13.20
C CYS A 287 15.21 -25.62 12.00
N LEU A 288 15.88 -24.49 12.26
CA LEU A 288 16.52 -23.68 11.21
C LEU A 288 17.80 -24.34 10.66
N LEU A 289 18.54 -25.05 11.48
CA LEU A 289 19.75 -25.79 11.06
C LEU A 289 19.41 -26.93 10.10
N TYR A 290 18.31 -27.66 10.34
CA TYR A 290 17.86 -28.77 9.48
C TYR A 290 17.16 -28.36 8.19
N THR A 291 16.84 -27.09 8.00
CA THR A 291 16.18 -26.57 6.78
C THR A 291 17.14 -25.88 5.82
N SER A 292 18.43 -25.83 6.13
CA SER A 292 19.46 -25.39 5.20
C SER A 292 19.57 -26.43 4.06
N PRO A 293 19.50 -26.02 2.77
CA PRO A 293 19.77 -26.96 1.69
C PRO A 293 21.20 -27.45 1.80
N SER A 294 21.36 -28.76 1.82
CA SER A 294 22.65 -29.47 1.70
C SER A 294 23.23 -29.19 0.30
#